data_8f5ad933dee4d29980c4baefdc358033
#
_entry.id   8f5ad933dee4d29980c4baefdc358033
#
_cell.length_a   1.000
_cell.length_b   1.000
_cell.length_c   1.000
_cell.angle_alpha   90.00
_cell.angle_beta   90.00
_cell.angle_gamma   90.00
#
_symmetry.space_group_name_H-M   'P 1'
#
loop_
_entity.id
_entity.type
_entity.pdbx_description
1 polymer ?
#
loop_
_entity_poly.entity_id
_entity_poly.type
_entity_poly.pdbx_seq_one_letter_code
_entity_poly.pdbx_strand_id
1 'polypeptide(L)'
;MRLTGTVALVTGGSSGIGAATARALAAAGVRPLIAGRDPARLAAVAAQTGGVPLACDLAAPAGPADLAAAAQRAAASLPPPTGTEDAAAGIDILVNNAGLGWAGPIGQITAGKVAELVAVNLTAPMELTRLLVPGMIARGRGAVVFVSSIAGATGVRGEAVYSATKAGLGSFAESLAYELDGHDVRVSVVVPGVIDTPFFDRRGHPYGRKRPGPQPPERVARAIVSCLEHDRDVSYVPRWMRLPAWLHGAAPGMFRALAARFGDPG
;
A
#
# COMPACT_ATOMS: atom_id res chain seq x y z
N MET A 1 16.02 5.38 -6.00
CA MET A 1 16.11 6.84 -5.77
C MET A 1 16.84 7.18 -4.48
N ARG A 2 17.39 8.41 -4.33
CA ARG A 2 17.89 8.89 -3.02
C ARG A 2 16.68 9.20 -2.13
N LEU A 3 16.64 8.67 -0.91
CA LEU A 3 15.51 8.85 0.01
C LEU A 3 15.63 10.08 0.91
N THR A 4 16.86 10.38 1.37
CA THR A 4 17.11 11.48 2.32
C THR A 4 16.55 12.81 1.82
N GLY A 5 15.76 13.46 2.65
CA GLY A 5 15.14 14.75 2.37
C GLY A 5 13.86 14.70 1.55
N THR A 6 13.47 13.55 1.00
CA THR A 6 12.20 13.41 0.26
C THR A 6 10.99 13.44 1.20
N VAL A 7 9.82 13.74 0.65
CA VAL A 7 8.53 13.74 1.35
C VAL A 7 7.69 12.55 0.89
N ALA A 8 7.22 11.74 1.83
CA ALA A 8 6.39 10.57 1.53
C ALA A 8 4.99 10.69 2.14
N LEU A 9 3.95 10.51 1.33
CA LEU A 9 2.60 10.27 1.83
C LEU A 9 2.38 8.77 2.04
N VAL A 10 2.08 8.36 3.27
CA VAL A 10 1.79 6.96 3.63
C VAL A 10 0.34 6.82 4.06
N THR A 11 -0.49 6.16 3.25
CA THR A 11 -1.89 5.90 3.61
C THR A 11 -2.02 4.68 4.53
N GLY A 12 -3.00 4.70 5.44
CA GLY A 12 -3.14 3.66 6.47
C GLY A 12 -1.96 3.63 7.45
N GLY A 13 -1.31 4.77 7.66
CA GLY A 13 -0.08 4.91 8.45
C GLY A 13 -0.27 4.83 9.97
N SER A 14 -1.50 4.71 10.48
CA SER A 14 -1.78 4.69 11.93
C SER A 14 -1.54 3.33 12.59
N SER A 15 -1.29 2.24 11.84
CA SER A 15 -1.08 0.90 12.39
C SER A 15 -0.42 -0.06 11.39
N GLY A 16 0.02 -1.23 11.87
CA GLY A 16 0.49 -2.35 11.05
C GLY A 16 1.59 -1.97 10.06
N ILE A 17 1.42 -2.40 8.81
CA ILE A 17 2.39 -2.15 7.73
C ILE A 17 2.64 -0.65 7.52
N GLY A 18 1.58 0.17 7.50
CA GLY A 18 1.73 1.61 7.26
C GLY A 18 2.54 2.32 8.35
N ALA A 19 2.30 2.02 9.62
CA ALA A 19 3.08 2.57 10.73
C ALA A 19 4.54 2.10 10.70
N ALA A 20 4.77 0.82 10.42
CA ALA A 20 6.12 0.28 10.24
C ALA A 20 6.85 0.95 9.05
N THR A 21 6.12 1.19 7.95
CA THR A 21 6.65 1.88 6.77
C THR A 21 7.01 3.33 7.08
N ALA A 22 6.14 4.07 7.79
CA ALA A 22 6.45 5.44 8.19
C ALA A 22 7.73 5.53 9.02
N ARG A 23 7.91 4.60 9.97
CA ARG A 23 9.15 4.53 10.77
C ARG A 23 10.38 4.18 9.92
N ALA A 24 10.26 3.21 9.03
CA ALA A 24 11.38 2.80 8.17
C ALA A 24 11.80 3.92 7.21
N LEU A 25 10.84 4.65 6.66
CA LEU A 25 11.08 5.81 5.80
C LEU A 25 11.74 6.95 6.59
N ALA A 26 11.25 7.26 7.78
CA ALA A 26 11.86 8.27 8.65
C ALA A 26 13.31 7.91 9.01
N ALA A 27 13.59 6.66 9.32
CA ALA A 27 14.96 6.16 9.57
C ALA A 27 15.88 6.27 8.35
N ALA A 28 15.31 6.27 7.13
CA ALA A 28 16.03 6.50 5.88
C ALA A 28 16.13 8.00 5.50
N GLY A 29 15.74 8.90 6.39
CA GLY A 29 15.81 10.35 6.18
C GLY A 29 14.67 10.93 5.35
N VAL A 30 13.59 10.18 5.14
CA VAL A 30 12.34 10.65 4.52
C VAL A 30 11.49 11.39 5.53
N ARG A 31 10.78 12.42 5.10
CA ARG A 31 9.79 13.15 5.92
C ARG A 31 8.38 12.58 5.67
N PRO A 32 7.82 11.75 6.58
CA PRO A 32 6.56 11.08 6.33
C PRO A 32 5.35 11.99 6.64
N LEU A 33 4.40 12.03 5.73
CA LEU A 33 3.03 12.49 5.95
C LEU A 33 2.18 11.24 6.17
N ILE A 34 1.56 11.13 7.33
CA ILE A 34 0.98 9.86 7.82
C ILE A 34 -0.53 9.99 7.81
N ALA A 35 -1.19 9.33 6.86
CA ALA A 35 -2.64 9.43 6.69
C ALA A 35 -3.39 8.22 7.27
N GLY A 36 -4.54 8.49 7.88
CA GLY A 36 -5.43 7.47 8.45
C GLY A 36 -6.64 8.07 9.16
N ARG A 37 -7.51 7.22 9.73
CA ARG A 37 -8.78 7.65 10.33
C ARG A 37 -8.69 7.99 11.81
N ASP A 38 -7.73 7.45 12.53
CA ASP A 38 -7.62 7.57 14.00
C ASP A 38 -6.58 8.64 14.37
N PRO A 39 -7.01 9.83 14.82
CA PRO A 39 -6.11 10.93 15.13
C PRO A 39 -5.11 10.62 16.24
N ALA A 40 -5.53 9.88 17.27
CA ALA A 40 -4.65 9.54 18.40
C ALA A 40 -3.51 8.61 17.97
N ARG A 41 -3.82 7.57 17.18
CA ARG A 41 -2.79 6.67 16.63
C ARG A 41 -1.90 7.37 15.62
N LEU A 42 -2.43 8.27 14.80
CA LEU A 42 -1.63 9.09 13.88
C LEU A 42 -0.64 9.95 14.64
N ALA A 43 -1.09 10.64 15.69
CA ALA A 43 -0.23 11.47 16.54
C ALA A 43 0.89 10.65 17.19
N ALA A 44 0.58 9.43 17.67
CA ALA A 44 1.57 8.54 18.26
C ALA A 44 2.65 8.11 17.25
N VAL A 45 2.28 7.80 15.99
CA VAL A 45 3.26 7.48 14.94
C VAL A 45 4.04 8.72 14.51
N ALA A 46 3.37 9.87 14.39
CA ALA A 46 4.01 11.14 14.06
C ALA A 46 5.08 11.52 15.08
N ALA A 47 4.81 11.38 16.38
CA ALA A 47 5.78 11.63 17.44
C ALA A 47 7.04 10.74 17.35
N GLN A 48 6.89 9.50 16.87
CA GLN A 48 8.01 8.56 16.69
C GLN A 48 8.86 8.84 15.45
N THR A 49 8.28 9.50 14.46
CA THR A 49 8.87 9.65 13.12
C THR A 49 9.25 11.09 12.76
N GLY A 50 8.85 12.06 13.59
CA GLY A 50 8.90 13.48 13.22
C GLY A 50 7.97 13.84 12.05
N GLY A 51 7.03 12.95 11.72
CA GLY A 51 6.12 13.11 10.58
C GLY A 51 4.91 13.99 10.88
N VAL A 52 4.13 14.29 9.84
CA VAL A 52 2.91 15.10 9.94
C VAL A 52 1.69 14.17 9.88
N PRO A 53 0.82 14.17 10.91
CA PRO A 53 -0.40 13.38 10.90
C PRO A 53 -1.48 14.06 10.02
N LEU A 54 -2.13 13.27 9.17
CA LEU A 54 -3.22 13.71 8.30
C LEU A 54 -4.45 12.82 8.53
N ALA A 55 -5.43 13.31 9.25
CA ALA A 55 -6.69 12.59 9.47
C ALA A 55 -7.53 12.60 8.19
N CYS A 56 -7.92 11.41 7.72
CA CYS A 56 -8.69 11.25 6.48
C CYS A 56 -9.45 9.93 6.47
N ASP A 57 -10.67 9.95 5.95
CA ASP A 57 -11.41 8.74 5.58
C ASP A 57 -11.41 8.57 4.06
N LEU A 58 -10.66 7.59 3.58
CA LEU A 58 -10.56 7.25 2.17
C LEU A 58 -11.81 6.57 1.57
N ALA A 59 -12.78 6.19 2.42
CA ALA A 59 -14.08 5.71 1.96
C ALA A 59 -15.04 6.85 1.60
N ALA A 60 -14.79 8.06 2.12
CA ALA A 60 -15.59 9.23 1.79
C ALA A 60 -15.34 9.66 0.33
N PRO A 61 -16.37 10.08 -0.42
CA PRO A 61 -16.23 10.46 -1.84
C PRO A 61 -15.15 11.53 -2.10
N ALA A 62 -15.04 12.53 -1.24
CA ALA A 62 -14.02 13.58 -1.32
C ALA A 62 -12.70 13.21 -0.63
N GLY A 63 -12.66 12.11 0.15
CA GLY A 63 -11.54 11.75 1.00
C GLY A 63 -10.18 11.73 0.30
N PRO A 64 -10.02 11.06 -0.85
CA PRO A 64 -8.76 11.07 -1.57
C PRO A 64 -8.33 12.46 -2.04
N ALA A 65 -9.26 13.28 -2.53
CA ALA A 65 -8.96 14.63 -3.00
C ALA A 65 -8.58 15.56 -1.84
N ASP A 66 -9.32 15.50 -0.72
CA ASP A 66 -9.03 16.25 0.49
C ASP A 66 -7.66 15.86 1.06
N LEU A 67 -7.34 14.56 1.07
CA LEU A 67 -6.04 14.07 1.50
C LEU A 67 -4.90 14.56 0.60
N ALA A 68 -5.07 14.48 -0.72
CA ALA A 68 -4.06 14.96 -1.66
C ALA A 68 -3.77 16.45 -1.46
N ALA A 69 -4.82 17.28 -1.35
CA ALA A 69 -4.68 18.71 -1.10
C ALA A 69 -4.03 19.01 0.26
N ALA A 70 -4.41 18.29 1.33
CA ALA A 70 -3.81 18.44 2.64
C ALA A 70 -2.33 18.04 2.65
N ALA A 71 -1.99 16.93 1.97
CA ALA A 71 -0.62 16.45 1.85
C ALA A 71 0.26 17.41 1.06
N GLN A 72 -0.24 17.98 -0.03
CA GLN A 72 0.47 19.00 -0.82
C GLN A 72 0.74 20.26 0.01
N ARG A 73 -0.25 20.76 0.76
CA ARG A 73 -0.05 21.91 1.68
C ARG A 73 0.98 21.59 2.76
N ALA A 74 0.88 20.42 3.39
CA ALA A 74 1.84 20.01 4.39
C ALA A 74 3.26 19.89 3.81
N ALA A 75 3.43 19.31 2.62
CA ALA A 75 4.72 19.22 1.96
C ALA A 75 5.31 20.60 1.63
N ALA A 76 4.49 21.54 1.19
CA ALA A 76 4.92 22.91 0.88
C ALA A 76 5.35 23.71 2.12
N SER A 77 4.83 23.38 3.31
CA SER A 77 5.20 24.04 4.57
C SER A 77 6.44 23.41 5.25
N LEU A 78 6.93 22.27 4.75
CA LEU A 78 8.16 21.67 5.28
C LEU A 78 9.39 22.46 4.77
N PRO A 79 10.39 22.70 5.63
CA PRO A 79 11.61 23.36 5.20
C PRO A 79 12.30 22.54 4.10
N PRO A 80 12.93 23.16 3.10
CA PRO A 80 13.68 22.44 2.09
C PRO A 80 14.79 21.61 2.75
N PRO A 81 15.16 20.44 2.18
CA PRO A 81 16.30 19.68 2.66
C PRO A 81 17.57 20.53 2.55
N THR A 82 18.49 20.38 3.50
CA THR A 82 19.77 21.08 3.48
C THR A 82 20.51 20.81 2.16
N GLY A 83 20.90 21.87 1.45
CA GLY A 83 21.59 21.78 0.16
C GLY A 83 20.71 21.55 -1.07
N THR A 84 19.37 21.76 -0.93
CA THR A 84 18.40 21.67 -2.04
C THR A 84 17.41 22.85 -2.02
N GLU A 85 17.89 24.04 -1.74
CA GLU A 85 17.08 25.24 -1.53
C GLU A 85 16.22 25.60 -2.75
N ASP A 86 16.66 25.22 -3.96
CA ASP A 86 15.93 25.42 -5.22
C ASP A 86 14.99 24.25 -5.59
N ALA A 87 14.93 23.17 -4.81
CA ALA A 87 14.09 22.04 -5.14
C ALA A 87 12.60 22.33 -4.86
N ALA A 88 11.78 22.29 -5.91
CA ALA A 88 10.33 22.46 -5.77
C ALA A 88 9.75 21.51 -4.72
N ALA A 89 9.04 22.09 -3.75
CA ALA A 89 8.39 21.34 -2.68
C ALA A 89 7.24 20.47 -3.23
N GLY A 90 7.08 19.27 -2.69
CA GLY A 90 5.98 18.38 -3.10
C GLY A 90 6.11 16.98 -2.53
N ILE A 91 5.17 16.14 -2.90
CA ILE A 91 5.17 14.71 -2.54
C ILE A 91 6.08 13.97 -3.52
N ASP A 92 7.17 13.40 -3.02
CA ASP A 92 8.11 12.60 -3.83
C ASP A 92 7.77 11.11 -3.82
N ILE A 93 7.15 10.64 -2.74
CA ILE A 93 6.79 9.22 -2.58
C ILE A 93 5.33 9.10 -2.16
N LEU A 94 4.56 8.29 -2.88
CA LEU A 94 3.21 7.88 -2.50
C LEU A 94 3.21 6.40 -2.13
N VAL A 95 2.92 6.07 -0.86
CA VAL A 95 2.71 4.68 -0.42
C VAL A 95 1.22 4.42 -0.23
N ASN A 96 0.60 3.80 -1.23
CA ASN A 96 -0.77 3.32 -1.20
C ASN A 96 -0.85 2.02 -0.40
N ASN A 97 -0.93 2.15 0.93
CA ASN A 97 -0.95 1.02 1.86
C ASN A 97 -2.32 0.83 2.54
N ALA A 98 -3.14 1.88 2.66
CA ALA A 98 -4.46 1.75 3.27
C ALA A 98 -5.25 0.60 2.64
N GLY A 99 -5.92 -0.18 3.48
CA GLY A 99 -6.72 -1.30 2.99
C GLY A 99 -7.63 -1.86 4.06
N LEU A 100 -8.77 -2.36 3.61
CA LEU A 100 -9.76 -3.07 4.40
C LEU A 100 -9.87 -4.51 3.90
N GLY A 101 -10.15 -5.41 4.81
CA GLY A 101 -10.45 -6.80 4.52
C GLY A 101 -11.91 -7.15 4.81
N TRP A 102 -12.33 -8.24 4.18
CA TRP A 102 -13.53 -8.96 4.54
C TRP A 102 -13.34 -10.43 4.17
N ALA A 103 -13.77 -11.33 5.04
CA ALA A 103 -13.72 -12.75 4.77
C ALA A 103 -15.06 -13.38 5.16
N GLY A 104 -15.55 -14.29 4.32
CA GLY A 104 -16.81 -15.02 4.48
C GLY A 104 -17.41 -15.45 3.15
N PRO A 105 -18.55 -16.17 3.18
CA PRO A 105 -19.28 -16.56 1.97
C PRO A 105 -19.80 -15.33 1.22
N ILE A 106 -19.70 -15.32 -0.11
CA ILE A 106 -20.07 -14.16 -0.95
C ILE A 106 -21.50 -13.67 -0.71
N GLY A 107 -22.44 -14.56 -0.39
CA GLY A 107 -23.83 -14.18 -0.09
C GLY A 107 -24.03 -13.46 1.25
N GLN A 108 -23.01 -13.37 2.11
CA GLN A 108 -23.08 -12.71 3.41
C GLN A 108 -22.49 -11.30 3.42
N ILE A 109 -21.73 -10.92 2.39
CA ILE A 109 -21.21 -9.56 2.29
C ILE A 109 -22.34 -8.60 1.88
N THR A 110 -22.44 -7.47 2.56
CA THR A 110 -23.42 -6.43 2.20
C THR A 110 -22.94 -5.58 1.03
N ALA A 111 -23.85 -4.99 0.27
CA ALA A 111 -23.52 -4.06 -0.81
C ALA A 111 -22.68 -2.87 -0.30
N GLY A 112 -22.99 -2.32 0.88
CA GLY A 112 -22.20 -1.26 1.50
C GLY A 112 -20.77 -1.69 1.79
N LYS A 113 -20.55 -2.95 2.24
CA LYS A 113 -19.20 -3.46 2.49
C LYS A 113 -18.43 -3.70 1.20
N VAL A 114 -19.08 -4.14 0.13
CA VAL A 114 -18.47 -4.23 -1.21
C VAL A 114 -18.02 -2.84 -1.67
N ALA A 115 -18.88 -1.83 -1.59
CA ALA A 115 -18.56 -0.46 -1.96
C ALA A 115 -17.40 0.11 -1.13
N GLU A 116 -17.38 -0.11 0.18
CA GLU A 116 -16.31 0.33 1.07
C GLU A 116 -14.96 -0.31 0.71
N LEU A 117 -14.93 -1.61 0.43
CA LEU A 117 -13.71 -2.32 0.02
C LEU A 117 -13.18 -1.77 -1.31
N VAL A 118 -14.05 -1.55 -2.29
CA VAL A 118 -13.65 -0.98 -3.59
C VAL A 118 -13.15 0.45 -3.41
N ALA A 119 -13.87 1.28 -2.66
CA ALA A 119 -13.48 2.67 -2.42
C ALA A 119 -12.09 2.78 -1.80
N VAL A 120 -11.82 2.04 -0.70
CA VAL A 120 -10.55 2.16 0.03
C VAL A 120 -9.40 1.42 -0.65
N ASN A 121 -9.64 0.20 -1.16
CA ASN A 121 -8.55 -0.65 -1.65
C ASN A 121 -8.17 -0.37 -3.10
N LEU A 122 -9.07 0.22 -3.90
CA LEU A 122 -8.87 0.39 -5.34
C LEU A 122 -9.08 1.84 -5.78
N THR A 123 -10.26 2.43 -5.54
CA THR A 123 -10.56 3.79 -6.03
C THR A 123 -9.64 4.84 -5.39
N ALA A 124 -9.47 4.82 -4.07
CA ALA A 124 -8.64 5.81 -3.39
C ALA A 124 -7.16 5.78 -3.82
N PRO A 125 -6.49 4.62 -3.96
CA PRO A 125 -5.15 4.55 -4.57
C PRO A 125 -5.08 5.13 -5.98
N MET A 126 -6.07 4.85 -6.85
CA MET A 126 -6.12 5.40 -8.20
C MET A 126 -6.27 6.92 -8.18
N GLU A 127 -7.18 7.46 -7.37
CA GLU A 127 -7.42 8.90 -7.26
C GLU A 127 -6.21 9.64 -6.67
N LEU A 128 -5.59 9.13 -5.62
CA LEU A 128 -4.38 9.72 -5.06
C LEU A 128 -3.24 9.73 -6.08
N THR A 129 -3.09 8.65 -6.83
CA THR A 129 -2.09 8.54 -7.90
C THR A 129 -2.36 9.58 -9.00
N ARG A 130 -3.59 9.67 -9.49
CA ARG A 130 -4.01 10.65 -10.50
C ARG A 130 -3.74 12.10 -10.07
N LEU A 131 -3.93 12.41 -8.79
CA LEU A 131 -3.76 13.74 -8.24
C LEU A 131 -2.30 14.12 -7.95
N LEU A 132 -1.44 13.15 -7.65
CA LEU A 132 -0.08 13.42 -7.17
C LEU A 132 1.01 13.17 -8.24
N VAL A 133 0.80 12.22 -9.15
CA VAL A 133 1.77 11.87 -10.20
C VAL A 133 2.11 13.03 -11.13
N PRO A 134 1.16 13.87 -11.59
CA PRO A 134 1.51 15.00 -12.44
C PRO A 134 2.54 15.95 -11.80
N GLY A 135 2.44 16.18 -10.50
CA GLY A 135 3.44 16.97 -9.77
C GLY A 135 4.80 16.28 -9.65
N MET A 136 4.85 14.95 -9.56
CA MET A 136 6.09 14.17 -9.59
C MET A 136 6.77 14.27 -10.96
N ILE A 137 5.99 14.11 -12.04
CA ILE A 137 6.48 14.28 -13.44
C ILE A 137 7.05 15.67 -13.65
N ALA A 138 6.33 16.71 -13.25
CA ALA A 138 6.78 18.10 -13.41
C ALA A 138 8.08 18.42 -12.66
N ARG A 139 8.35 17.71 -11.56
CA ARG A 139 9.61 17.84 -10.80
C ARG A 139 10.72 16.89 -11.28
N GLY A 140 10.45 16.00 -12.26
CA GLY A 140 11.40 15.01 -12.75
C GLY A 140 11.84 14.01 -11.67
N ARG A 141 11.00 13.74 -10.67
CA ARG A 141 11.29 12.76 -9.64
C ARG A 141 10.02 12.29 -8.92
N GLY A 142 9.90 11.00 -8.68
CA GLY A 142 8.80 10.45 -7.91
C GLY A 142 8.85 8.94 -7.78
N ALA A 143 8.06 8.42 -6.82
CA ALA A 143 7.82 6.99 -6.70
C ALA A 143 6.42 6.72 -6.14
N VAL A 144 5.73 5.75 -6.74
CA VAL A 144 4.44 5.26 -6.25
C VAL A 144 4.59 3.79 -5.86
N VAL A 145 4.29 3.48 -4.61
CA VAL A 145 4.33 2.10 -4.09
C VAL A 145 2.91 1.66 -3.77
N PHE A 146 2.50 0.54 -4.33
CA PHE A 146 1.23 -0.12 -4.04
C PHE A 146 1.43 -1.33 -3.15
N VAL A 147 0.79 -1.34 -1.98
CA VAL A 147 0.75 -2.52 -1.11
C VAL A 147 -0.46 -3.37 -1.51
N SER A 148 -0.18 -4.39 -2.33
CA SER A 148 -1.17 -5.37 -2.78
C SER A 148 -1.32 -6.51 -1.75
N SER A 149 -1.52 -7.73 -2.17
CA SER A 149 -1.62 -8.95 -1.36
C SER A 149 -1.40 -10.19 -2.24
N ILE A 150 -0.97 -11.28 -1.63
CA ILE A 150 -1.00 -12.60 -2.31
C ILE A 150 -2.42 -12.97 -2.75
N ALA A 151 -3.45 -12.47 -2.06
CA ALA A 151 -4.85 -12.66 -2.45
C ALA A 151 -5.17 -12.03 -3.81
N GLY A 152 -4.53 -10.93 -4.19
CA GLY A 152 -4.65 -10.34 -5.52
C GLY A 152 -3.93 -11.16 -6.60
N ALA A 153 -2.85 -11.85 -6.24
CA ALA A 153 -2.08 -12.63 -7.20
C ALA A 153 -2.67 -14.04 -7.44
N THR A 154 -3.40 -14.62 -6.48
CA THR A 154 -3.84 -16.03 -6.57
C THR A 154 -5.34 -16.24 -6.32
N GLY A 155 -6.04 -15.25 -5.79
CA GLY A 155 -7.35 -15.42 -5.19
C GLY A 155 -7.30 -16.19 -3.86
N VAL A 156 -8.21 -15.90 -2.96
CA VAL A 156 -8.35 -16.60 -1.67
C VAL A 156 -9.82 -16.93 -1.43
N ARG A 157 -10.10 -18.17 -1.02
CA ARG A 157 -11.45 -18.61 -0.66
C ARG A 157 -12.00 -17.72 0.46
N GLY A 158 -13.24 -17.29 0.34
CA GLY A 158 -13.90 -16.41 1.31
C GLY A 158 -13.48 -14.94 1.25
N GLU A 159 -12.54 -14.57 0.37
CA GLU A 159 -12.04 -13.20 0.22
C GLU A 159 -12.24 -12.66 -1.22
N ALA A 160 -13.31 -13.06 -1.90
CA ALA A 160 -13.49 -12.79 -3.33
C ALA A 160 -13.41 -11.29 -3.68
N VAL A 161 -14.15 -10.44 -2.95
CA VAL A 161 -14.15 -8.98 -3.19
C VAL A 161 -12.79 -8.36 -2.85
N TYR A 162 -12.19 -8.75 -1.72
CA TYR A 162 -10.86 -8.29 -1.34
C TYR A 162 -9.81 -8.68 -2.39
N SER A 163 -9.81 -9.94 -2.81
CA SER A 163 -8.91 -10.45 -3.86
C SER A 163 -9.07 -9.68 -5.16
N ALA A 164 -10.31 -9.40 -5.58
CA ALA A 164 -10.59 -8.62 -6.78
C ALA A 164 -10.02 -7.19 -6.68
N THR A 165 -10.19 -6.50 -5.53
CA THR A 165 -9.62 -5.16 -5.35
C THR A 165 -8.10 -5.15 -5.41
N LYS A 166 -7.44 -6.19 -4.83
CA LYS A 166 -5.98 -6.29 -4.82
C LYS A 166 -5.40 -6.75 -6.17
N ALA A 167 -6.15 -7.54 -6.94
CA ALA A 167 -5.80 -7.89 -8.32
C ALA A 167 -5.91 -6.66 -9.22
N GLY A 168 -7.02 -5.91 -9.15
CA GLY A 168 -7.19 -4.67 -9.89
C GLY A 168 -6.12 -3.64 -9.57
N LEU A 169 -5.70 -3.53 -8.30
CA LEU A 169 -4.60 -2.65 -7.89
C LEU A 169 -3.26 -3.07 -8.54
N GLY A 170 -3.00 -4.37 -8.65
CA GLY A 170 -1.81 -4.88 -9.33
C GLY A 170 -1.80 -4.55 -10.82
N SER A 171 -2.92 -4.78 -11.51
CA SER A 171 -3.08 -4.45 -12.93
C SER A 171 -2.98 -2.94 -13.20
N PHE A 172 -3.59 -2.12 -12.33
CA PHE A 172 -3.45 -0.66 -12.40
C PHE A 172 -1.99 -0.21 -12.27
N ALA A 173 -1.26 -0.76 -11.30
CA ALA A 173 0.15 -0.43 -11.09
C ALA A 173 1.02 -0.79 -12.30
N GLU A 174 0.78 -1.95 -12.91
CA GLU A 174 1.50 -2.39 -14.11
C GLU A 174 1.23 -1.47 -15.31
N SER A 175 -0.04 -1.14 -15.57
CA SER A 175 -0.40 -0.21 -16.64
C SER A 175 0.18 1.18 -16.41
N LEU A 176 0.14 1.67 -15.17
CA LEU A 176 0.74 2.95 -14.80
C LEU A 176 2.25 2.97 -15.03
N ALA A 177 2.94 1.85 -14.76
CA ALA A 177 4.38 1.75 -15.00
C ALA A 177 4.71 1.92 -16.50
N TYR A 178 3.88 1.36 -17.40
CA TYR A 178 4.05 1.58 -18.85
C TYR A 178 3.76 3.02 -19.26
N GLU A 179 2.74 3.67 -18.67
CA GLU A 179 2.41 5.07 -18.95
C GLU A 179 3.51 6.04 -18.48
N LEU A 180 4.24 5.67 -17.43
CA LEU A 180 5.31 6.48 -16.86
C LEU A 180 6.70 6.15 -17.42
N ASP A 181 6.79 5.25 -18.39
CA ASP A 181 8.06 4.97 -19.07
C ASP A 181 8.58 6.25 -19.74
N GLY A 182 9.87 6.54 -19.52
CA GLY A 182 10.48 7.80 -19.97
C GLY A 182 10.30 8.99 -19.01
N HIS A 183 9.57 8.84 -17.92
CA HIS A 183 9.51 9.80 -16.82
C HIS A 183 10.32 9.31 -15.62
N ASP A 184 10.93 10.24 -14.88
CA ASP A 184 11.66 9.90 -13.64
C ASP A 184 10.71 9.63 -12.45
N VAL A 185 9.61 8.91 -12.72
CA VAL A 185 8.62 8.47 -11.73
C VAL A 185 8.49 6.96 -11.79
N ARG A 186 8.74 6.31 -10.66
CA ARG A 186 8.80 4.85 -10.57
C ARG A 186 7.55 4.27 -9.93
N VAL A 187 7.16 3.08 -10.35
CA VAL A 187 6.03 2.33 -9.80
C VAL A 187 6.53 1.02 -9.23
N SER A 188 6.12 0.70 -8.01
CA SER A 188 6.45 -0.57 -7.35
C SER A 188 5.23 -1.22 -6.73
N VAL A 189 5.17 -2.54 -6.77
CA VAL A 189 4.14 -3.34 -6.09
C VAL A 189 4.79 -4.21 -5.02
N VAL A 190 4.37 -4.05 -3.78
CA VAL A 190 4.74 -4.97 -2.70
C VAL A 190 3.59 -5.92 -2.44
N VAL A 191 3.85 -7.22 -2.45
CA VAL A 191 2.86 -8.30 -2.34
C VAL A 191 3.09 -9.05 -1.03
N PRO A 192 2.45 -8.63 0.08
CA PRO A 192 2.52 -9.35 1.34
C PRO A 192 1.73 -10.66 1.30
N GLY A 193 2.21 -11.65 2.03
CA GLY A 193 1.40 -12.78 2.49
C GLY A 193 0.68 -12.44 3.80
N VAL A 194 0.77 -13.33 4.79
CA VAL A 194 0.17 -13.13 6.10
C VAL A 194 1.10 -12.29 6.97
N ILE A 195 0.62 -11.13 7.40
CA ILE A 195 1.38 -10.17 8.21
C ILE A 195 0.68 -9.96 9.55
N ASP A 196 1.43 -9.99 10.63
CA ASP A 196 0.93 -9.78 11.99
C ASP A 196 0.51 -8.33 12.20
N THR A 197 -0.77 -8.08 12.02
CA THR A 197 -1.36 -6.74 12.09
C THR A 197 -2.83 -6.86 12.51
N PRO A 198 -3.44 -5.79 13.05
CA PRO A 198 -4.87 -5.76 13.35
C PRO A 198 -5.81 -5.91 12.13
N PHE A 199 -5.27 -6.14 10.94
CA PHE A 199 -6.03 -6.34 9.71
C PHE A 199 -6.92 -7.59 9.79
N PHE A 200 -6.37 -8.70 10.30
CA PHE A 200 -7.10 -9.96 10.38
C PHE A 200 -8.24 -9.91 11.37
N ASP A 201 -8.07 -9.21 12.49
CA ASP A 201 -9.15 -9.02 13.49
C ASP A 201 -10.30 -8.17 12.90
N ARG A 202 -9.95 -7.14 12.13
CA ARG A 202 -10.92 -6.20 11.54
C ARG A 202 -11.70 -6.75 10.34
N ARG A 203 -11.20 -7.79 9.66
CA ARG A 203 -11.90 -8.40 8.51
C ARG A 203 -13.06 -9.33 8.89
N GLY A 204 -13.29 -9.55 10.20
CA GLY A 204 -14.38 -10.39 10.72
C GLY A 204 -14.00 -11.85 10.99
N HIS A 205 -12.88 -12.35 10.44
CA HIS A 205 -12.38 -13.70 10.68
C HIS A 205 -10.88 -13.66 10.98
N PRO A 206 -10.46 -13.99 12.21
CA PRO A 206 -9.05 -14.10 12.57
C PRO A 206 -8.30 -15.11 11.69
N TYR A 207 -7.00 -14.91 11.51
CA TYR A 207 -6.18 -15.89 10.79
C TYR A 207 -5.93 -17.11 11.67
N GLY A 208 -6.55 -18.25 11.30
CA GLY A 208 -6.50 -19.48 12.11
C GLY A 208 -5.43 -20.49 11.71
N ARG A 209 -4.66 -20.26 10.62
CA ARG A 209 -3.67 -21.22 10.14
C ARG A 209 -2.35 -21.12 10.89
N LYS A 210 -1.77 -22.28 11.24
CA LYS A 210 -0.42 -22.34 11.83
C LYS A 210 0.70 -22.12 10.80
N ARG A 211 0.44 -22.41 9.53
CA ARG A 211 1.41 -22.27 8.41
C ARG A 211 0.72 -21.78 7.14
N PRO A 212 1.33 -20.82 6.41
CA PRO A 212 2.49 -20.02 6.86
C PRO A 212 2.12 -19.14 8.06
N GLY A 213 3.02 -19.03 9.04
CA GLY A 213 2.81 -18.14 10.19
C GLY A 213 2.90 -16.66 9.79
N PRO A 214 2.20 -15.78 10.54
CA PRO A 214 2.25 -14.34 10.31
C PRO A 214 3.69 -13.80 10.38
N GLN A 215 4.01 -12.86 9.48
CA GLN A 215 5.30 -12.17 9.44
C GLN A 215 5.18 -10.79 10.07
N PRO A 216 6.24 -10.26 10.72
CA PRO A 216 6.20 -8.93 11.29
C PRO A 216 6.07 -7.86 10.19
N PRO A 217 5.30 -6.76 10.42
CA PRO A 217 5.08 -5.69 9.45
C PRO A 217 6.35 -4.97 9.01
N GLU A 218 7.40 -4.98 9.84
CA GLU A 218 8.70 -4.42 9.53
C GLU A 218 9.37 -5.10 8.32
N ARG A 219 9.04 -6.37 8.02
CA ARG A 219 9.53 -7.03 6.80
C ARG A 219 8.96 -6.40 5.54
N VAL A 220 7.67 -6.01 5.59
CA VAL A 220 7.04 -5.32 4.46
C VAL A 220 7.59 -3.91 4.33
N ALA A 221 7.75 -3.20 5.46
CA ALA A 221 8.36 -1.87 5.49
C ALA A 221 9.76 -1.86 4.87
N ARG A 222 10.63 -2.82 5.24
CA ARG A 222 11.96 -2.98 4.60
C ARG A 222 11.87 -3.30 3.11
N ALA A 223 10.88 -4.08 2.68
CA ALA A 223 10.69 -4.36 1.26
C ALA A 223 10.29 -3.10 0.49
N ILE A 224 9.42 -2.25 1.07
CA ILE A 224 9.04 -0.95 0.49
C ILE A 224 10.27 -0.04 0.34
N VAL A 225 11.06 0.14 1.40
CA VAL A 225 12.31 0.93 1.34
C VAL A 225 13.26 0.36 0.29
N SER A 226 13.43 -0.96 0.25
CA SER A 226 14.29 -1.62 -0.76
C SER A 226 13.78 -1.44 -2.19
N CYS A 227 12.45 -1.40 -2.44
CA CYS A 227 11.92 -1.08 -3.75
C CYS A 227 12.30 0.34 -4.18
N LEU A 228 12.16 1.30 -3.27
CA LEU A 228 12.50 2.71 -3.52
C LEU A 228 13.99 2.92 -3.79
N GLU A 229 14.88 2.23 -3.05
CA GLU A 229 16.33 2.38 -3.18
C GLU A 229 16.90 1.68 -4.42
N HIS A 230 16.36 0.50 -4.78
CA HIS A 230 16.94 -0.39 -5.78
C HIS A 230 16.08 -0.58 -7.03
N ASP A 231 15.07 0.27 -7.23
CA ASP A 231 14.19 0.27 -8.41
C ASP A 231 13.57 -1.11 -8.72
N ARG A 232 12.94 -1.70 -7.72
CA ARG A 232 12.28 -3.00 -7.88
C ARG A 232 10.81 -2.82 -8.20
N ASP A 233 10.38 -3.33 -9.31
CA ASP A 233 8.98 -3.26 -9.75
C ASP A 233 8.05 -4.08 -8.86
N VAL A 234 8.46 -5.31 -8.48
CA VAL A 234 7.65 -6.21 -7.66
C VAL A 234 8.46 -6.87 -6.54
N SER A 235 7.91 -6.85 -5.32
CA SER A 235 8.52 -7.50 -4.15
C SER A 235 7.51 -8.34 -3.37
N TYR A 236 7.75 -9.63 -3.24
CA TYR A 236 6.94 -10.56 -2.43
C TYR A 236 7.50 -10.69 -1.01
N VAL A 237 6.62 -10.66 0.01
CA VAL A 237 7.00 -10.79 1.42
C VAL A 237 6.16 -11.88 2.11
N PRO A 238 6.77 -13.02 2.46
CA PRO A 238 8.15 -13.46 2.19
C PRO A 238 8.40 -13.79 0.71
N ARG A 239 9.66 -13.75 0.29
CA ARG A 239 10.04 -13.89 -1.14
C ARG A 239 9.56 -15.17 -1.82
N TRP A 240 9.41 -16.27 -1.09
CA TRP A 240 8.93 -17.53 -1.65
C TRP A 240 7.48 -17.47 -2.14
N MET A 241 6.68 -16.48 -1.68
CA MET A 241 5.30 -16.26 -2.14
C MET A 241 5.20 -15.96 -3.65
N ARG A 242 6.30 -15.59 -4.29
CA ARG A 242 6.34 -15.47 -5.76
C ARG A 242 6.07 -16.80 -6.48
N LEU A 243 6.41 -17.95 -5.85
CA LEU A 243 6.24 -19.26 -6.47
C LEU A 243 4.76 -19.62 -6.67
N PRO A 244 3.87 -19.57 -5.66
CA PRO A 244 2.44 -19.80 -5.89
C PRO A 244 1.82 -18.78 -6.86
N ALA A 245 2.24 -17.52 -6.82
CA ALA A 245 1.78 -16.51 -7.77
C ALA A 245 2.20 -16.84 -9.22
N TRP A 246 3.45 -17.23 -9.42
CA TRP A 246 3.95 -17.69 -10.72
C TRP A 246 3.21 -18.93 -11.21
N LEU A 247 3.03 -19.94 -10.33
CA LEU A 247 2.30 -21.17 -10.68
C LEU A 247 0.85 -20.87 -11.06
N HIS A 248 0.20 -19.96 -10.36
CA HIS A 248 -1.16 -19.52 -10.69
C HIS A 248 -1.23 -18.92 -12.11
N GLY A 249 -0.26 -18.08 -12.49
CA GLY A 249 -0.20 -17.48 -13.82
C GLY A 249 0.16 -18.47 -14.92
N ALA A 250 1.15 -19.34 -14.68
CA ALA A 250 1.68 -20.27 -15.69
C ALA A 250 0.79 -21.51 -15.88
N ALA A 251 0.16 -22.02 -14.82
CA ALA A 251 -0.62 -23.26 -14.83
C ALA A 251 -1.84 -23.18 -13.89
N PRO A 252 -2.85 -22.35 -14.19
CA PRO A 252 -3.97 -22.07 -13.28
C PRO A 252 -4.79 -23.30 -12.92
N GLY A 253 -4.90 -24.28 -13.81
CA GLY A 253 -5.57 -25.56 -13.55
C GLY A 253 -4.87 -26.36 -12.45
N MET A 254 -3.54 -26.50 -12.55
CA MET A 254 -2.71 -27.21 -11.57
C MET A 254 -2.74 -26.46 -10.22
N PHE A 255 -2.62 -25.14 -10.25
CA PHE A 255 -2.72 -24.33 -9.02
C PHE A 255 -4.06 -24.56 -8.30
N ARG A 256 -5.19 -24.53 -9.02
CA ARG A 256 -6.52 -24.78 -8.45
C ARG A 256 -6.65 -26.17 -7.83
N ALA A 257 -6.13 -27.20 -8.51
CA ALA A 257 -6.14 -28.57 -7.98
C ALA A 257 -5.33 -28.68 -6.67
N LEU A 258 -4.15 -28.06 -6.61
CA LEU A 258 -3.34 -28.03 -5.39
C LEU A 258 -4.02 -27.19 -4.29
N ALA A 259 -4.55 -26.04 -4.62
CA ALA A 259 -5.27 -25.20 -3.67
C ALA A 259 -6.51 -25.90 -3.08
N ALA A 260 -7.24 -26.68 -3.88
CA ALA A 260 -8.36 -27.48 -3.40
C ALA A 260 -7.93 -28.61 -2.47
N ARG A 261 -6.74 -29.20 -2.69
CA ARG A 261 -6.21 -30.33 -1.89
C ARG A 261 -5.54 -29.87 -0.59
N PHE A 262 -4.83 -28.75 -0.62
CA PHE A 262 -4.01 -28.23 0.50
C PHE A 262 -4.54 -26.91 1.06
N GLY A 263 -5.57 -26.34 0.43
CA GLY A 263 -6.28 -25.16 0.93
C GLY A 263 -7.17 -25.52 2.12
N ASP A 264 -7.63 -24.50 2.83
CA ASP A 264 -8.57 -24.66 3.94
C ASP A 264 -9.92 -25.14 3.39
N PRO A 265 -10.50 -26.19 3.94
CA PRO A 265 -11.84 -26.63 3.52
C PRO A 265 -12.96 -25.65 3.90
N GLY A 266 -12.71 -24.60 4.71
CA GLY A 266 -13.70 -23.61 5.14
C GLY A 266 -14.14 -23.85 6.57
#